data_f1f7cf3690e97a47e96972134f238974
#
_entry.id   f1f7cf3690e97a47e96972134f238974
#
_cell.length_a   1.000
_cell.length_b   1.000
_cell.length_c   1.000
_cell.angle_alpha   90.00
_cell.angle_beta   90.00
_cell.angle_gamma   90.00
#
_symmetry.space_group_name_H-M   'P 1'
#
loop_
_entity.id
_entity.type
_entity.pdbx_description
1 polymer ?
#
loop_
_entity_poly.entity_id
_entity_poly.type
_entity_poly.pdbx_seq_one_letter_code
_entity_poly.pdbx_strand_id
1 'polypeptide(L)'
;ALLVLVNVLSLGIMSQPELANLQNPSLAGVLEHIVGPWGAMLISIGLAVSLLGALLSWALLCAEILYATAQDKTMPAFLKKENANRVPVNALWLTNVMIQIFLVITLFSASTYTTLIYLASSMILVPYLWSAAYAVLLCGRGETYEDAHRARLKDLLIGVIALGYAVWLLYAGGLKYLLLSALLYAPGVILFAQAKREQGQPLFTLLEKGIFSCVIAGASLAAYG
;
A
#
# COMPACT_ATOMS: atom_id res chain seq x y z
N ALA A 1 -4.00 21.35 -0.45
CA ALA A 1 -3.85 22.68 0.16
C ALA A 1 -2.93 22.64 1.38
N LEU A 2 -3.21 21.84 2.42
CA LEU A 2 -2.45 21.83 3.69
C LEU A 2 -0.94 21.51 3.49
N LEU A 3 -0.61 20.47 2.73
CA LEU A 3 0.79 20.09 2.48
C LEU A 3 1.56 21.20 1.75
N VAL A 4 0.94 21.86 0.78
CA VAL A 4 1.56 22.99 0.06
C VAL A 4 1.79 24.14 1.01
N LEU A 5 0.79 24.47 1.84
CA LEU A 5 0.89 25.56 2.81
C LEU A 5 2.04 25.33 3.79
N VAL A 6 2.13 24.12 4.38
CA VAL A 6 3.21 23.76 5.33
C VAL A 6 4.59 23.88 4.67
N ASN A 7 4.75 23.35 3.44
CA ASN A 7 6.02 23.44 2.73
C ASN A 7 6.41 24.91 2.40
N VAL A 8 5.47 25.70 1.91
CA VAL A 8 5.73 27.12 1.58
C VAL A 8 6.10 27.91 2.85
N LEU A 9 5.37 27.70 3.95
CA LEU A 9 5.68 28.38 5.23
C LEU A 9 7.06 27.94 5.77
N SER A 10 7.40 26.67 5.69
CA SER A 10 8.72 26.18 6.13
C SER A 10 9.87 26.84 5.35
N LEU A 11 9.71 27.00 4.03
CA LEU A 11 10.68 27.71 3.18
C LEU A 11 10.76 29.21 3.49
N GLY A 12 9.71 29.82 4.03
CA GLY A 12 9.72 31.20 4.49
C GLY A 12 10.41 31.40 5.85
N ILE A 13 10.59 30.33 6.64
CA ILE A 13 11.16 30.36 7.98
C ILE A 13 12.65 30.01 7.97
N MET A 14 13.03 29.00 7.19
CA MET A 14 14.39 28.48 7.11
C MET A 14 14.88 28.43 5.68
N SER A 15 16.20 28.55 5.50
CA SER A 15 16.80 28.39 4.18
C SER A 15 16.72 26.94 3.67
N GLN A 16 16.71 26.76 2.35
CA GLN A 16 16.64 25.42 1.74
C GLN A 16 17.74 24.47 2.21
N PRO A 17 19.02 24.89 2.36
CA PRO A 17 20.08 24.03 2.90
C PRO A 17 19.84 23.61 4.35
N GLU A 18 19.31 24.50 5.18
CA GLU A 18 18.99 24.21 6.59
C GLU A 18 17.85 23.19 6.68
N LEU A 19 16.77 23.36 5.89
CA LEU A 19 15.67 22.42 5.81
C LEU A 19 16.11 21.03 5.34
N ALA A 20 17.05 20.96 4.39
CA ALA A 20 17.57 19.70 3.87
C ALA A 20 18.38 18.91 4.90
N ASN A 21 18.98 19.57 5.86
CA ASN A 21 19.80 18.95 6.92
C ASN A 21 19.00 18.61 8.19
N LEU A 22 17.71 18.96 8.26
CA LEU A 22 16.88 18.62 9.41
C LEU A 22 16.68 17.09 9.51
N GLN A 23 16.80 16.59 10.73
CA GLN A 23 16.46 15.20 11.03
C GLN A 23 14.94 14.99 11.03
N ASN A 24 14.52 13.77 10.75
CA ASN A 24 13.10 13.41 10.85
C ASN A 24 12.65 13.31 12.33
N PRO A 25 11.51 13.92 12.68
CA PRO A 25 10.56 14.64 11.83
C PRO A 25 10.98 16.11 11.57
N SER A 26 11.18 16.48 10.31
CA SER A 26 11.67 17.80 9.91
C SER A 26 10.81 18.96 10.43
N LEU A 27 9.50 18.78 10.54
CA LEU A 27 8.58 19.80 11.08
C LEU A 27 8.88 20.12 12.57
N ALA A 28 9.40 19.17 13.33
CA ALA A 28 9.82 19.41 14.71
C ALA A 28 11.00 20.41 14.75
N GLY A 29 11.99 20.25 13.85
CA GLY A 29 13.10 21.19 13.75
C GLY A 29 12.68 22.58 13.29
N VAL A 30 11.73 22.68 12.35
CA VAL A 30 11.16 23.98 11.94
C VAL A 30 10.47 24.67 13.11
N LEU A 31 9.67 23.94 13.89
CA LEU A 31 8.97 24.54 15.03
C LEU A 31 9.92 24.88 16.19
N GLU A 32 10.97 24.08 16.39
CA GLU A 32 12.05 24.39 17.35
C GLU A 32 12.73 25.71 17.01
N HIS A 33 12.96 25.98 15.73
CA HIS A 33 13.56 27.23 15.27
C HIS A 33 12.69 28.45 15.58
N ILE A 34 11.35 28.30 15.55
CA ILE A 34 10.42 29.43 15.79
C ILE A 34 10.17 29.69 17.27
N VAL A 35 9.86 28.63 18.03
CA VAL A 35 9.35 28.74 19.41
C VAL A 35 10.26 28.08 20.45
N GLY A 36 11.39 27.49 20.01
CA GLY A 36 12.34 26.84 20.89
C GLY A 36 12.03 25.34 21.13
N PRO A 37 12.79 24.69 22.05
CA PRO A 37 12.75 23.22 22.22
C PRO A 37 11.37 22.64 22.57
N TRP A 38 10.52 23.41 23.23
CA TRP A 38 9.18 22.95 23.56
C TRP A 38 8.31 22.72 22.30
N GLY A 39 8.57 23.45 21.21
CA GLY A 39 7.90 23.27 19.93
C GLY A 39 8.24 21.91 19.30
N ALA A 40 9.50 21.51 19.32
CA ALA A 40 9.92 20.18 18.89
C ALA A 40 9.27 19.07 19.71
N MET A 41 9.18 19.25 21.03
CA MET A 41 8.53 18.30 21.95
C MET A 41 7.03 18.15 21.63
N LEU A 42 6.33 19.26 21.39
CA LEU A 42 4.90 19.27 21.06
C LEU A 42 4.63 18.52 19.75
N ILE A 43 5.40 18.80 18.69
CA ILE A 43 5.29 18.10 17.40
C ILE A 43 5.60 16.61 17.56
N SER A 44 6.64 16.26 18.33
CA SER A 44 7.04 14.86 18.52
C SER A 44 5.94 14.05 19.23
N ILE A 45 5.32 14.61 20.27
CA ILE A 45 4.19 13.98 20.97
C ILE A 45 2.98 13.86 20.04
N GLY A 46 2.63 14.95 19.34
CA GLY A 46 1.51 14.95 18.39
C GLY A 46 1.71 13.92 17.26
N LEU A 47 2.93 13.81 16.75
CA LEU A 47 3.31 12.83 15.76
C LEU A 47 3.18 11.40 16.30
N ALA A 48 3.67 11.14 17.52
CA ALA A 48 3.57 9.81 18.14
C ALA A 48 2.11 9.38 18.29
N VAL A 49 1.23 10.25 18.78
CA VAL A 49 -0.21 9.98 18.89
C VAL A 49 -0.83 9.72 17.51
N SER A 50 -0.49 10.56 16.52
CA SER A 50 -0.99 10.41 15.14
C SER A 50 -0.54 9.09 14.50
N LEU A 51 0.73 8.71 14.69
CA LEU A 51 1.27 7.45 14.16
C LEU A 51 0.62 6.23 14.82
N LEU A 52 0.36 6.26 16.12
CA LEU A 52 -0.37 5.18 16.80
C LEU A 52 -1.80 5.03 16.27
N GLY A 53 -2.50 6.14 16.06
CA GLY A 53 -3.83 6.12 15.45
C GLY A 53 -3.81 5.60 14.00
N ALA A 54 -2.82 6.02 13.21
CA ALA A 54 -2.64 5.53 11.85
C ALA A 54 -2.32 4.03 11.83
N LEU A 55 -1.42 3.55 12.69
CA LEU A 55 -1.08 2.13 12.82
C LEU A 55 -2.32 1.29 13.12
N LEU A 56 -3.15 1.71 14.08
CA LEU A 56 -4.39 1.02 14.41
C LEU A 56 -5.34 0.95 13.21
N SER A 57 -5.54 2.08 12.54
CA SER A 57 -6.44 2.17 11.38
C SER A 57 -5.97 1.28 10.23
N TRP A 58 -4.69 1.30 9.90
CA TRP A 58 -4.12 0.46 8.86
C TRP A 58 -4.13 -1.02 9.21
N ALA A 59 -3.85 -1.38 10.47
CA ALA A 59 -3.91 -2.77 10.92
C ALA A 59 -5.32 -3.36 10.79
N LEU A 60 -6.34 -2.58 11.17
CA LEU A 60 -7.75 -2.97 11.02
C LEU A 60 -8.14 -3.08 9.54
N LEU A 61 -7.74 -2.12 8.70
CA LEU A 61 -8.02 -2.14 7.27
C LEU A 61 -7.40 -3.36 6.59
N CYS A 62 -6.13 -3.68 6.89
CA CYS A 62 -5.47 -4.86 6.35
C CYS A 62 -6.17 -6.17 6.77
N ALA A 63 -6.60 -6.25 8.03
CA ALA A 63 -7.34 -7.41 8.53
C ALA A 63 -8.70 -7.54 7.83
N GLU A 64 -9.40 -6.44 7.58
CA GLU A 64 -10.69 -6.43 6.88
C GLU A 64 -10.54 -6.86 5.42
N ILE A 65 -9.49 -6.42 4.73
CA ILE A 65 -9.19 -6.85 3.35
C ILE A 65 -8.96 -8.37 3.31
N LEU A 66 -8.17 -8.91 4.24
CA LEU A 66 -7.92 -10.36 4.32
C LEU A 66 -9.21 -11.15 4.61
N TYR A 67 -10.05 -10.62 5.49
CA TYR A 67 -11.33 -11.22 5.82
C TYR A 67 -12.30 -11.20 4.64
N ALA A 68 -12.46 -10.05 3.97
CA ALA A 68 -13.32 -9.91 2.80
C ALA A 68 -12.89 -10.85 1.65
N THR A 69 -11.59 -10.89 1.36
CA THR A 69 -11.06 -11.81 0.33
C THR A 69 -11.22 -13.28 0.69
N ALA A 70 -11.20 -13.61 1.99
CA ALA A 70 -11.52 -14.97 2.43
C ALA A 70 -13.02 -15.26 2.32
N GLN A 71 -13.92 -14.29 2.53
CA GLN A 71 -15.36 -14.45 2.27
C GLN A 71 -15.63 -14.75 0.79
N ASP A 72 -14.94 -14.04 -0.11
CA ASP A 72 -15.01 -14.24 -1.56
C ASP A 72 -14.29 -15.51 -2.04
N LYS A 73 -13.79 -16.33 -1.11
CA LYS A 73 -13.08 -17.58 -1.40
C LYS A 73 -11.77 -17.42 -2.18
N THR A 74 -11.22 -16.23 -2.29
CA THR A 74 -9.91 -15.97 -2.91
C THR A 74 -8.75 -16.21 -1.94
N MET A 75 -9.04 -16.20 -0.62
CA MET A 75 -8.11 -16.52 0.46
C MET A 75 -8.60 -17.71 1.30
N PRO A 76 -7.72 -18.38 2.08
CA PRO A 76 -8.07 -19.55 2.89
C PRO A 76 -9.17 -19.28 3.90
N ALA A 77 -10.03 -20.27 4.12
CA ALA A 77 -11.20 -20.16 4.98
C ALA A 77 -10.87 -19.89 6.46
N PHE A 78 -9.67 -20.21 6.94
CA PHE A 78 -9.27 -19.94 8.32
C PHE A 78 -9.26 -18.43 8.66
N LEU A 79 -9.08 -17.57 7.66
CA LEU A 79 -9.11 -16.10 7.83
C LEU A 79 -10.52 -15.55 8.08
N LYS A 80 -11.58 -16.33 7.83
CA LYS A 80 -12.98 -15.96 8.13
C LYS A 80 -13.35 -16.08 9.61
N LYS A 81 -12.46 -16.64 10.45
CA LYS A 81 -12.80 -16.90 11.84
C LYS A 81 -12.99 -15.59 12.60
N GLU A 82 -14.20 -15.39 13.11
CA GLU A 82 -14.59 -14.27 13.96
C GLU A 82 -14.64 -14.67 15.42
N ASN A 83 -14.54 -13.69 16.31
CA ASN A 83 -14.85 -13.84 17.73
C ASN A 83 -16.33 -13.50 18.01
N ALA A 84 -16.73 -13.54 19.31
CA ALA A 84 -18.08 -13.21 19.75
C ALA A 84 -18.52 -11.78 19.36
N ASN A 85 -17.58 -10.87 19.15
CA ASN A 85 -17.81 -9.48 18.76
C ASN A 85 -17.75 -9.27 17.23
N ARG A 86 -17.76 -10.34 16.43
CA ARG A 86 -17.66 -10.31 14.96
C ARG A 86 -16.38 -9.67 14.42
N VAL A 87 -15.29 -9.79 15.17
CA VAL A 87 -13.97 -9.31 14.75
C VAL A 87 -13.18 -10.45 14.11
N PRO A 88 -12.56 -10.27 12.93
CA PRO A 88 -11.81 -11.31 12.22
C PRO A 88 -10.45 -11.58 12.89
N VAL A 89 -10.46 -12.45 13.89
CA VAL A 89 -9.32 -12.70 14.80
C VAL A 89 -8.09 -13.21 14.05
N ASN A 90 -8.25 -14.18 13.17
CA ASN A 90 -7.12 -14.79 12.48
C ASN A 90 -6.49 -13.84 11.45
N ALA A 91 -7.31 -13.03 10.78
CA ALA A 91 -6.81 -11.98 9.89
C ALA A 91 -6.03 -10.91 10.66
N LEU A 92 -6.53 -10.48 11.82
CA LEU A 92 -5.83 -9.55 12.72
C LEU A 92 -4.51 -10.12 13.23
N TRP A 93 -4.49 -11.39 13.66
CA TRP A 93 -3.26 -12.03 14.10
C TRP A 93 -2.23 -12.11 12.98
N LEU A 94 -2.63 -12.52 11.77
CA LEU A 94 -1.73 -12.56 10.62
C LEU A 94 -1.16 -11.17 10.30
N THR A 95 -2.01 -10.14 10.26
CA THR A 95 -1.58 -8.75 10.03
C THR A 95 -0.58 -8.29 11.08
N ASN A 96 -0.87 -8.52 12.38
CA ASN A 96 0.02 -8.11 13.46
C ASN A 96 1.35 -8.86 13.43
N VAL A 97 1.35 -10.16 13.17
CA VAL A 97 2.59 -10.94 13.03
C VAL A 97 3.45 -10.40 11.89
N MET A 98 2.85 -10.06 10.74
CA MET A 98 3.59 -9.45 9.62
C MET A 98 4.17 -8.08 10.01
N ILE A 99 3.40 -7.23 10.68
CA ILE A 99 3.88 -5.94 11.19
C ILE A 99 5.08 -6.15 12.12
N GLN A 100 5.02 -7.10 13.07
CA GLN A 100 6.12 -7.37 13.99
C GLN A 100 7.38 -7.88 13.27
N ILE A 101 7.23 -8.75 12.28
CA ILE A 101 8.36 -9.23 11.47
C ILE A 101 9.05 -8.04 10.79
N PHE A 102 8.30 -7.15 10.14
CA PHE A 102 8.87 -5.98 9.48
C PHE A 102 9.50 -4.99 10.48
N LEU A 103 8.90 -4.78 11.65
CA LEU A 103 9.50 -3.95 12.70
C LEU A 103 10.84 -4.54 13.19
N VAL A 104 10.91 -5.84 13.40
CA VAL A 104 12.17 -6.50 13.79
C VAL A 104 13.23 -6.34 12.69
N ILE A 105 12.86 -6.49 11.42
CA ILE A 105 13.79 -6.29 10.30
C ILE A 105 14.34 -4.86 10.29
N THR A 106 13.54 -3.83 10.59
CA THR A 106 14.00 -2.44 10.62
C THR A 106 15.01 -2.15 11.72
N LEU A 107 15.05 -2.94 12.78
CA LEU A 107 16.03 -2.77 13.86
C LEU A 107 17.47 -3.10 13.43
N PHE A 108 17.64 -3.92 12.38
CA PHE A 108 18.97 -4.34 11.94
C PHE A 108 19.68 -3.32 11.03
N SER A 109 18.98 -2.36 10.44
CA SER A 109 19.61 -1.34 9.59
C SER A 109 18.71 -0.11 9.40
N ALA A 110 19.27 1.07 9.59
CA ALA A 110 18.57 2.34 9.33
C ALA A 110 18.20 2.53 7.85
N SER A 111 19.01 1.99 6.92
CA SER A 111 18.71 2.02 5.48
C SER A 111 17.50 1.16 5.13
N THR A 112 17.20 0.15 5.92
CA THR A 112 16.05 -0.75 5.72
C THR A 112 14.72 0.00 5.85
N TYR A 113 14.62 0.97 6.76
CA TYR A 113 13.40 1.77 6.91
C TYR A 113 13.02 2.52 5.63
N THR A 114 13.99 3.22 5.02
CA THR A 114 13.76 3.96 3.77
C THR A 114 13.39 3.00 2.62
N THR A 115 14.10 1.88 2.52
CA THR A 115 13.80 0.84 1.53
C THR A 115 12.39 0.28 1.69
N LEU A 116 11.94 0.02 2.93
CA LEU A 116 10.58 -0.45 3.21
C LEU A 116 9.51 0.57 2.84
N ILE A 117 9.75 1.88 3.04
CA ILE A 117 8.83 2.93 2.59
C ILE A 117 8.68 2.91 1.08
N TYR A 118 9.78 2.88 0.32
CA TYR A 118 9.72 2.82 -1.14
C TYR A 118 9.07 1.54 -1.63
N LEU A 119 9.36 0.42 -0.99
CA LEU A 119 8.77 -0.88 -1.31
C LEU A 119 7.25 -0.88 -1.06
N ALA A 120 6.81 -0.41 0.12
CA ALA A 120 5.39 -0.30 0.45
C ALA A 120 4.66 0.63 -0.53
N SER A 121 5.28 1.76 -0.90
CA SER A 121 4.73 2.69 -1.88
C SER A 121 4.58 2.05 -3.26
N SER A 122 5.57 1.26 -3.71
CA SER A 122 5.48 0.53 -4.98
C SER A 122 4.43 -0.57 -4.95
N MET A 123 4.30 -1.29 -3.84
CA MET A 123 3.30 -2.36 -3.69
C MET A 123 1.87 -1.83 -3.80
N ILE A 124 1.57 -0.70 -3.16
CA ILE A 124 0.20 -0.16 -3.17
C ILE A 124 -0.22 0.37 -4.56
N LEU A 125 0.73 0.72 -5.42
CA LEU A 125 0.43 1.18 -6.78
C LEU A 125 -0.13 0.07 -7.68
N VAL A 126 0.23 -1.19 -7.43
CA VAL A 126 -0.25 -2.33 -8.23
C VAL A 126 -1.77 -2.53 -8.09
N PRO A 127 -2.36 -2.61 -6.89
CA PRO A 127 -3.82 -2.62 -6.74
C PRO A 127 -4.52 -1.41 -7.35
N TYR A 128 -3.94 -0.22 -7.22
CA TYR A 128 -4.52 1.00 -7.83
C TYR A 128 -4.54 0.95 -9.35
N LEU A 129 -3.47 0.41 -9.97
CA LEU A 129 -3.43 0.18 -11.41
C LEU A 129 -4.58 -0.76 -11.85
N TRP A 130 -4.75 -1.89 -11.15
CA TRP A 130 -5.81 -2.84 -11.47
C TRP A 130 -7.21 -2.27 -11.23
N SER A 131 -7.40 -1.48 -10.18
CA SER A 131 -8.67 -0.80 -9.91
C SER A 131 -9.02 0.19 -11.01
N ALA A 132 -8.04 0.99 -11.46
CA ALA A 132 -8.23 1.92 -12.57
C ALA A 132 -8.50 1.18 -13.89
N ALA A 133 -7.77 0.10 -14.18
CA ALA A 133 -7.99 -0.74 -15.35
C ALA A 133 -9.40 -1.37 -15.35
N TYR A 134 -9.85 -1.85 -14.20
CA TYR A 134 -11.19 -2.42 -14.04
C TYR A 134 -12.29 -1.36 -14.23
N ALA A 135 -12.09 -0.15 -13.69
CA ALA A 135 -13.02 0.97 -13.91
C ALA A 135 -13.16 1.30 -15.41
N VAL A 136 -12.04 1.37 -16.14
CA VAL A 136 -12.05 1.56 -17.60
C VAL A 136 -12.78 0.43 -18.31
N LEU A 137 -12.58 -0.82 -17.90
CA LEU A 137 -13.25 -1.98 -18.46
C LEU A 137 -14.76 -1.92 -18.25
N LEU A 138 -15.23 -1.60 -17.03
CA LEU A 138 -16.66 -1.45 -16.71
C LEU A 138 -17.31 -0.33 -17.54
N CYS A 139 -16.67 0.83 -17.61
CA CYS A 139 -17.14 1.92 -18.45
C CYS A 139 -17.15 1.54 -19.93
N GLY A 140 -16.15 0.78 -20.39
CA GLY A 140 -16.06 0.28 -21.77
C GLY A 140 -17.18 -0.69 -22.12
N ARG A 141 -17.54 -1.61 -21.22
CA ARG A 141 -18.64 -2.57 -21.40
C ARG A 141 -20.02 -1.95 -21.25
N GLY A 142 -20.13 -0.90 -20.43
CA GLY A 142 -21.39 -0.19 -20.20
C GLY A 142 -22.38 -0.93 -19.28
N GLU A 143 -21.96 -2.00 -18.61
CA GLU A 143 -22.81 -2.87 -17.79
C GLU A 143 -23.51 -2.14 -16.63
N THR A 144 -22.99 -0.99 -16.20
CA THR A 144 -23.50 -0.20 -15.06
C THR A 144 -24.26 1.07 -15.49
N TYR A 145 -24.42 1.33 -16.81
CA TYR A 145 -24.87 2.62 -17.35
C TYR A 145 -26.07 2.47 -18.29
N GLU A 146 -27.14 1.81 -17.84
CA GLU A 146 -28.29 1.47 -18.70
C GLU A 146 -28.92 2.67 -19.41
N ASP A 147 -28.87 3.91 -18.84
CA ASP A 147 -29.44 5.13 -19.45
C ASP A 147 -28.58 6.40 -19.37
N ALA A 148 -27.31 6.33 -18.93
CA ALA A 148 -26.50 7.51 -18.61
C ALA A 148 -25.25 7.67 -19.49
N HIS A 149 -25.41 7.78 -20.82
CA HIS A 149 -24.29 7.92 -21.77
C HIS A 149 -23.29 9.05 -21.44
N ARG A 150 -23.77 10.19 -20.93
CA ARG A 150 -22.89 11.32 -20.56
C ARG A 150 -22.06 11.02 -19.32
N ALA A 151 -22.64 10.36 -18.33
CA ALA A 151 -21.91 9.92 -17.13
C ALA A 151 -20.86 8.87 -17.51
N ARG A 152 -21.21 7.92 -18.35
CA ARG A 152 -20.30 6.88 -18.86
C ARG A 152 -19.06 7.46 -19.55
N LEU A 153 -19.23 8.44 -20.44
CA LEU A 153 -18.10 9.06 -21.14
C LEU A 153 -17.19 9.84 -20.17
N LYS A 154 -17.77 10.56 -19.21
CA LYS A 154 -17.03 11.27 -18.17
C LYS A 154 -16.21 10.31 -17.32
N ASP A 155 -16.84 9.23 -16.86
CA ASP A 155 -16.19 8.25 -16.00
C ASP A 155 -15.13 7.44 -16.76
N LEU A 156 -15.36 7.17 -18.05
CA LEU A 156 -14.35 6.57 -18.92
C LEU A 156 -13.11 7.49 -19.07
N LEU A 157 -13.30 8.77 -19.30
CA LEU A 157 -12.19 9.73 -19.40
C LEU A 157 -11.41 9.81 -18.09
N ILE A 158 -12.10 9.90 -16.96
CA ILE A 158 -11.47 9.92 -15.63
C ILE A 158 -10.69 8.60 -15.42
N GLY A 159 -11.29 7.45 -15.75
CA GLY A 159 -10.65 6.15 -15.62
C GLY A 159 -9.39 6.01 -16.48
N VAL A 160 -9.43 6.47 -17.73
CA VAL A 160 -8.26 6.44 -18.63
C VAL A 160 -7.14 7.34 -18.11
N ILE A 161 -7.47 8.56 -17.64
CA ILE A 161 -6.48 9.45 -17.02
C ILE A 161 -5.88 8.82 -15.77
N ALA A 162 -6.71 8.23 -14.90
CA ALA A 162 -6.26 7.55 -13.69
C ALA A 162 -5.36 6.35 -14.01
N LEU A 163 -5.70 5.56 -15.05
CA LEU A 163 -4.88 4.43 -15.51
C LEU A 163 -3.54 4.91 -16.05
N GLY A 164 -3.52 5.93 -16.92
CA GLY A 164 -2.29 6.52 -17.43
C GLY A 164 -1.39 7.07 -16.33
N TYR A 165 -1.99 7.74 -15.35
CA TYR A 165 -1.28 8.23 -14.17
C TYR A 165 -0.71 7.10 -13.30
N ALA A 166 -1.47 6.02 -13.09
CA ALA A 166 -1.00 4.85 -12.34
C ALA A 166 0.19 4.17 -13.03
N VAL A 167 0.16 4.02 -14.35
CA VAL A 167 1.30 3.49 -15.14
C VAL A 167 2.52 4.41 -15.00
N TRP A 168 2.31 5.73 -15.11
CA TRP A 168 3.39 6.69 -14.95
C TRP A 168 3.99 6.66 -13.54
N LEU A 169 3.17 6.53 -12.49
CA LEU A 169 3.64 6.39 -11.11
C LEU A 169 4.46 5.12 -10.90
N LEU A 170 4.05 3.99 -11.47
CA LEU A 170 4.83 2.75 -11.41
C LEU A 170 6.20 2.91 -12.07
N TYR A 171 6.27 3.60 -13.21
CA TYR A 171 7.53 3.93 -13.85
C TYR A 171 8.39 4.89 -13.02
N ALA A 172 7.80 5.96 -12.49
CA ALA A 172 8.47 6.97 -11.67
C ALA A 172 8.95 6.42 -10.31
N GLY A 173 8.22 5.47 -9.73
CA GLY A 173 8.57 4.80 -8.48
C GLY A 173 9.82 3.92 -8.56
N GLY A 174 10.30 3.64 -9.76
CA GLY A 174 11.53 2.89 -10.03
C GLY A 174 11.30 1.38 -10.16
N LEU A 175 11.81 0.83 -11.25
CA LEU A 175 11.66 -0.59 -11.59
C LEU A 175 12.22 -1.52 -10.51
N LYS A 176 13.28 -1.10 -9.80
CA LYS A 176 13.89 -1.85 -8.71
C LYS A 176 12.89 -2.20 -7.61
N TYR A 177 12.11 -1.22 -7.14
CA TYR A 177 11.14 -1.45 -6.07
C TYR A 177 9.92 -2.24 -6.54
N LEU A 178 9.55 -2.10 -7.82
CA LEU A 178 8.52 -2.92 -8.44
C LEU A 178 8.95 -4.40 -8.50
N LEU A 179 10.19 -4.68 -8.87
CA LEU A 179 10.75 -6.03 -8.89
C LEU A 179 10.86 -6.61 -7.47
N LEU A 180 11.32 -5.82 -6.50
CA LEU A 180 11.33 -6.22 -5.09
C LEU A 180 9.92 -6.50 -4.54
N SER A 181 8.90 -5.76 -5.01
CA SER A 181 7.51 -6.05 -4.63
C SER A 181 7.03 -7.41 -5.12
N ALA A 182 7.49 -7.85 -6.29
CA ALA A 182 7.20 -9.19 -6.80
C ALA A 182 7.75 -10.30 -5.88
N LEU A 183 8.91 -10.07 -5.26
CA LEU A 183 9.49 -10.98 -4.26
C LEU A 183 8.58 -11.12 -3.02
N LEU A 184 7.94 -10.03 -2.58
CA LEU A 184 7.00 -10.06 -1.45
C LEU A 184 5.63 -10.62 -1.82
N TYR A 185 5.20 -10.50 -3.08
CA TYR A 185 3.97 -11.13 -3.56
C TYR A 185 4.11 -12.65 -3.73
N ALA A 186 5.31 -13.16 -4.02
CA ALA A 186 5.53 -14.57 -4.27
C ALA A 186 5.06 -15.50 -3.13
N PRO A 187 5.31 -15.24 -1.83
CA PRO A 187 4.77 -16.03 -0.73
C PRO A 187 3.24 -16.04 -0.65
N GLY A 188 2.56 -15.00 -1.14
CA GLY A 188 1.09 -14.93 -1.21
C GLY A 188 0.47 -16.06 -2.03
N VAL A 189 1.22 -16.64 -2.96
CA VAL A 189 0.79 -17.80 -3.75
C VAL A 189 0.50 -19.02 -2.87
N ILE A 190 1.17 -19.17 -1.74
CA ILE A 190 0.93 -20.26 -0.79
C ILE A 190 -0.49 -20.17 -0.24
N LEU A 191 -0.91 -18.96 0.18
CA LEU A 191 -2.28 -18.72 0.67
C LEU A 191 -3.30 -18.92 -0.44
N PHE A 192 -3.01 -18.43 -1.65
CA PHE A 192 -3.87 -18.63 -2.81
C PHE A 192 -4.02 -20.12 -3.18
N ALA A 193 -2.92 -20.88 -3.21
CA ALA A 193 -2.94 -22.32 -3.49
C ALA A 193 -3.74 -23.08 -2.42
N GLN A 194 -3.63 -22.69 -1.15
CA GLN A 194 -4.42 -23.28 -0.08
C GLN A 194 -5.92 -23.00 -0.28
N ALA A 195 -6.30 -21.76 -0.61
CA ALA A 195 -7.68 -21.40 -0.89
C ALA A 195 -8.28 -22.21 -2.05
N LYS A 196 -7.51 -22.40 -3.13
CA LYS A 196 -7.93 -23.22 -4.28
C LYS A 196 -8.10 -24.70 -3.92
N ARG A 197 -7.19 -25.25 -3.11
CA ARG A 197 -7.32 -26.64 -2.61
C ARG A 197 -8.54 -26.82 -1.73
N GLU A 198 -8.86 -25.90 -0.85
CA GLU A 198 -10.06 -25.93 0.00
C GLU A 198 -11.36 -25.95 -0.83
N GLN A 199 -11.33 -25.42 -2.05
CA GLN A 199 -12.48 -25.37 -2.98
C GLN A 199 -12.50 -26.54 -3.96
N GLY A 200 -11.50 -27.42 -3.96
CA GLY A 200 -11.38 -28.50 -4.94
C GLY A 200 -11.15 -28.02 -6.38
N GLN A 201 -10.69 -26.76 -6.55
CA GLN A 201 -10.42 -26.17 -7.86
C GLN A 201 -8.99 -26.45 -8.33
N PRO A 202 -8.72 -26.45 -9.65
CA PRO A 202 -7.36 -26.54 -10.15
C PRO A 202 -6.53 -25.35 -9.62
N LEU A 203 -5.30 -25.61 -9.23
CA LEU A 203 -4.40 -24.64 -8.59
C LEU A 203 -4.24 -23.37 -9.40
N PHE A 204 -4.12 -23.50 -10.73
CA PHE A 204 -3.94 -22.36 -11.62
C PHE A 204 -4.67 -22.59 -12.94
N THR A 205 -5.46 -21.62 -13.35
CA THR A 205 -5.95 -21.46 -14.72
C THR A 205 -4.82 -21.00 -15.64
N LEU A 206 -5.02 -21.04 -16.95
CA LEU A 206 -3.99 -20.62 -17.94
C LEU A 206 -3.55 -19.16 -17.74
N LEU A 207 -4.48 -18.27 -17.43
CA LEU A 207 -4.22 -16.85 -17.11
C LEU A 207 -3.44 -16.70 -15.79
N GLU A 208 -3.83 -17.41 -14.74
CA GLU A 208 -3.17 -17.37 -13.43
C GLU A 208 -1.73 -17.91 -13.53
N LYS A 209 -1.48 -18.93 -14.37
CA LYS A 209 -0.13 -19.42 -14.66
C LYS A 209 0.74 -18.34 -15.31
N GLY A 210 0.19 -17.57 -16.25
CA GLY A 210 0.89 -16.45 -16.88
C GLY A 210 1.28 -15.37 -15.87
N ILE A 211 0.33 -14.93 -15.04
CA ILE A 211 0.56 -13.92 -13.99
C ILE A 211 1.62 -14.43 -13.00
N PHE A 212 1.49 -15.67 -12.55
CA PHE A 212 2.42 -16.28 -11.61
C PHE A 212 3.84 -16.39 -12.20
N SER A 213 3.96 -16.78 -13.47
CA SER A 213 5.27 -16.81 -14.16
C SER A 213 5.92 -15.43 -14.24
N CYS A 214 5.14 -14.38 -14.50
CA CYS A 214 5.62 -13.00 -14.48
C CYS A 214 6.10 -12.56 -13.09
N VAL A 215 5.37 -12.92 -12.03
CA VAL A 215 5.73 -12.61 -10.64
C VAL A 215 7.02 -13.32 -10.26
N ILE A 216 7.16 -14.62 -10.57
CA ILE A 216 8.38 -15.39 -10.30
C ILE A 216 9.57 -14.86 -11.11
N ALA A 217 9.39 -14.54 -12.39
CA ALA A 217 10.43 -13.93 -13.21
C ALA A 217 10.89 -12.59 -12.63
N GLY A 218 9.95 -11.72 -12.21
CA GLY A 218 10.25 -10.46 -11.52
C GLY A 218 10.99 -10.68 -10.20
N ALA A 219 10.56 -11.63 -9.39
CA ALA A 219 11.21 -11.98 -8.12
C ALA A 219 12.63 -12.52 -8.32
N SER A 220 12.83 -13.37 -9.33
CA SER A 220 14.18 -13.88 -9.65
C SER A 220 15.12 -12.77 -10.16
N LEU A 221 14.63 -11.89 -11.03
CA LEU A 221 15.41 -10.71 -11.46
C LEU A 221 15.76 -9.80 -10.27
N ALA A 222 14.86 -9.61 -9.31
CA ALA A 222 15.12 -8.82 -8.11
C ALA A 222 16.17 -9.47 -7.18
N ALA A 223 16.25 -10.80 -7.17
CA ALA A 223 17.19 -11.53 -6.34
C ALA A 223 18.61 -11.58 -6.91
N TYR A 224 18.76 -11.47 -8.23
CA TYR A 224 20.06 -11.53 -8.94
C TYR A 224 20.61 -10.16 -9.36
N GLY A 225 19.83 -9.10 -9.33
CA GLY A 225 20.21 -7.73 -9.69
C GLY A 225 20.28 -6.78 -8.50
#